data_a60752bf8c0c02d591d1cfeabc8062c2
#
_entry.id   a60752bf8c0c02d591d1cfeabc8062c2
#
_cell.length_a   1.000
_cell.length_b   1.000
_cell.length_c   1.000
_cell.angle_alpha   90.00
_cell.angle_beta   90.00
_cell.angle_gamma   90.00
#
_symmetry.space_group_name_H-M   'P 1'
#
loop_
_entity.id
_entity.type
_entity.pdbx_description
1 polymer ?
#
loop_
_entity_poly.entity_id
_entity_poly.type
_entity_poly.pdbx_seq_one_letter_code
_entity_poly.pdbx_strand_id
1 'polypeptide(L)'
;MDEYCLYLRKSRIDLEAEANGQGDTLARHRADLLKLARKRGLNITGCYEEVRSGESIAERPEMQRLLNDVEAGRWTGVLVMEVERLARGNTTDQGVVADTFKYSDTKIVTPNKVYDPGDEFDEEYFEFGLFMSRREYKTINRRLQRGRRASLSEGKYIAGKATYGYERYKLSGEKGYSLRIIPEQAEIVRQIYDWYVNGELLPDGTLRPLGSYTIAKRLDARGIPSPTGGKWPPCTVKDILTNPTYIGKLRWSYRPTVKRMVDGELVKTRPVDRAVHLSDGRHEPILDEVLWHRAQLMLKNRSHAPVPKSTNIRNPLAGLLICSKCGRSMERRKFKHGRDTVACPNKDCNCKSSVLE
;
A
#
# COMPACT_ATOMS: atom_id res chain seq x y z
N MET A 1 24.04 12.34 -39.13
CA MET A 1 24.98 12.46 -37.96
C MET A 1 24.44 11.53 -36.91
N ASP A 2 25.31 10.76 -36.27
CA ASP A 2 24.89 9.87 -35.17
C ASP A 2 24.44 10.70 -33.99
N GLU A 3 23.19 10.53 -33.59
CA GLU A 3 22.58 11.24 -32.46
C GLU A 3 22.42 10.31 -31.26
N TYR A 4 22.84 10.81 -30.09
CA TYR A 4 22.76 10.08 -28.83
C TYR A 4 21.97 10.86 -27.81
N CYS A 5 21.33 10.17 -26.87
CA CYS A 5 20.65 10.80 -25.76
C CYS A 5 21.12 10.25 -24.41
N LEU A 6 20.83 11.00 -23.34
CA LEU A 6 21.04 10.58 -21.97
C LEU A 6 19.72 10.07 -21.38
N TYR A 7 19.75 8.96 -20.65
CA TYR A 7 18.67 8.57 -19.77
C TYR A 7 19.14 8.55 -18.31
N LEU A 8 18.53 9.39 -17.51
CA LEU A 8 18.86 9.61 -16.12
C LEU A 8 17.68 9.24 -15.22
N ARG A 9 17.91 8.47 -14.16
CA ARG A 9 16.87 8.07 -13.22
C ARG A 9 17.36 8.09 -11.79
N LYS A 10 16.61 8.75 -10.89
CA LYS A 10 16.81 8.66 -9.45
C LYS A 10 16.30 7.32 -8.91
N SER A 11 17.09 6.65 -8.09
CA SER A 11 16.64 5.52 -7.28
C SER A 11 16.20 6.00 -5.90
N ARG A 12 15.55 5.14 -5.10
CA ARG A 12 15.25 5.46 -3.70
C ARG A 12 16.50 5.66 -2.86
N ILE A 13 17.55 4.91 -3.15
CA ILE A 13 18.85 5.04 -2.49
C ILE A 13 19.45 6.42 -2.76
N ASP A 14 19.33 6.90 -4.00
CA ASP A 14 19.80 8.22 -4.40
C ASP A 14 19.05 9.34 -3.62
N LEU A 15 17.72 9.20 -3.45
CA LEU A 15 16.92 10.14 -2.66
C LEU A 15 17.28 10.13 -1.17
N GLU A 16 17.56 8.95 -0.60
CA GLU A 16 18.04 8.83 0.79
C GLU A 16 19.44 9.42 0.96
N ALA A 17 20.33 9.23 -0.01
CA ALA A 17 21.67 9.80 -0.03
C ALA A 17 21.65 11.33 -0.11
N GLU A 18 20.77 11.90 -0.93
CA GLU A 18 20.54 13.35 -1.02
C GLU A 18 19.97 13.91 0.29
N ALA A 19 19.02 13.23 0.91
CA ALA A 19 18.47 13.62 2.20
C ALA A 19 19.53 13.60 3.33
N ASN A 20 20.60 12.80 3.16
CA ASN A 20 21.76 12.73 4.05
C ASN A 20 22.90 13.69 3.66
N GLY A 21 22.66 14.61 2.73
CA GLY A 21 23.62 15.67 2.36
C GLY A 21 24.69 15.26 1.34
N GLN A 22 24.51 14.15 0.61
CA GLN A 22 25.50 13.69 -0.40
C GLN A 22 25.39 14.39 -1.77
N GLY A 23 24.60 15.46 -1.89
CA GLY A 23 24.43 16.26 -3.11
C GLY A 23 23.48 15.61 -4.14
N ASP A 24 23.25 16.33 -5.25
CA ASP A 24 22.33 15.89 -6.31
C ASP A 24 22.94 14.76 -7.15
N THR A 25 22.41 13.55 -7.00
CA THR A 25 22.87 12.34 -7.70
C THR A 25 22.60 12.40 -9.20
N LEU A 26 21.48 13.02 -9.66
CA LEU A 26 21.23 13.18 -11.10
C LEU A 26 22.24 14.11 -11.76
N ALA A 27 22.56 15.23 -11.12
CA ALA A 27 23.55 16.18 -11.64
C ALA A 27 24.93 15.51 -11.79
N ARG A 28 25.32 14.68 -10.81
CA ARG A 28 26.58 13.89 -10.86
C ARG A 28 26.56 12.88 -12.00
N HIS A 29 25.50 12.05 -12.13
CA HIS A 29 25.35 11.09 -13.21
C HIS A 29 25.34 11.75 -14.58
N ARG A 30 24.68 12.92 -14.72
CA ARG A 30 24.70 13.72 -15.93
C ARG A 30 26.11 14.16 -16.28
N ALA A 31 26.86 14.68 -15.31
CA ALA A 31 28.23 15.12 -15.53
C ALA A 31 29.14 13.97 -15.97
N ASP A 32 29.02 12.80 -15.34
CA ASP A 32 29.81 11.60 -15.66
C ASP A 32 29.49 11.10 -17.08
N LEU A 33 28.21 11.03 -17.46
CA LEU A 33 27.82 10.60 -18.81
C LEU A 33 28.21 11.61 -19.89
N LEU A 34 28.13 12.91 -19.64
CA LEU A 34 28.61 13.93 -20.56
C LEU A 34 30.13 13.89 -20.74
N LYS A 35 30.88 13.61 -19.65
CA LYS A 35 32.33 13.38 -19.72
C LYS A 35 32.66 12.15 -20.56
N LEU A 36 31.90 11.06 -20.39
CA LEU A 36 32.02 9.86 -21.22
C LEU A 36 31.73 10.14 -22.69
N ALA A 37 30.64 10.87 -23.01
CA ALA A 37 30.28 11.26 -24.33
C ALA A 37 31.37 12.06 -25.03
N ARG A 38 31.96 13.07 -24.33
CA ARG A 38 33.10 13.84 -24.85
C ARG A 38 34.33 12.96 -25.14
N LYS A 39 34.66 12.04 -24.21
CA LYS A 39 35.79 11.12 -24.38
C LYS A 39 35.64 10.22 -25.59
N ARG A 40 34.38 9.83 -25.93
CA ARG A 40 34.07 8.93 -27.06
C ARG A 40 33.66 9.68 -28.32
N GLY A 41 33.60 11.01 -28.33
CA GLY A 41 33.19 11.79 -29.48
C GLY A 41 31.69 11.65 -29.84
N LEU A 42 30.83 11.34 -28.87
CA LEU A 42 29.40 11.11 -29.09
C LEU A 42 28.66 12.43 -29.09
N ASN A 43 27.77 12.66 -30.05
CA ASN A 43 26.94 13.86 -30.16
C ASN A 43 25.66 13.68 -29.35
N ILE A 44 25.54 14.36 -28.21
CA ILE A 44 24.37 14.30 -27.34
C ILE A 44 23.39 15.40 -27.70
N THR A 45 22.21 15.03 -28.21
CA THR A 45 21.14 15.96 -28.63
C THR A 45 19.87 15.84 -27.82
N GLY A 46 19.76 14.82 -26.93
CA GLY A 46 18.59 14.58 -26.08
C GLY A 46 18.91 14.16 -24.66
N CYS A 47 17.95 14.40 -23.74
CA CYS A 47 18.05 13.97 -22.35
C CYS A 47 16.66 13.67 -21.79
N TYR A 48 16.53 12.50 -21.15
CA TYR A 48 15.32 12.02 -20.45
C TYR A 48 15.64 11.88 -18.97
N GLU A 49 14.88 12.59 -18.13
CA GLU A 49 15.10 12.57 -16.67
C GLU A 49 13.90 12.03 -15.94
N GLU A 50 14.03 10.86 -15.35
CA GLU A 50 12.98 10.20 -14.58
C GLU A 50 13.19 10.40 -13.08
N VAL A 51 12.32 11.20 -12.47
CA VAL A 51 12.36 11.49 -11.02
C VAL A 51 11.52 10.48 -10.21
N ARG A 52 10.74 9.64 -10.90
CA ARG A 52 9.83 8.68 -10.25
C ARG A 52 10.50 7.33 -10.02
N SER A 53 10.25 6.74 -8.86
CA SER A 53 10.75 5.40 -8.48
C SER A 53 9.79 4.27 -8.94
N GLY A 54 9.13 4.40 -10.09
CA GLY A 54 8.22 3.38 -10.62
C GLY A 54 8.93 2.06 -10.89
N GLU A 55 8.31 0.93 -10.48
CA GLU A 55 8.82 -0.41 -10.79
C GLU A 55 8.48 -0.85 -12.22
N SER A 56 7.41 -0.30 -12.81
CA SER A 56 6.91 -0.61 -14.16
C SER A 56 7.19 0.53 -15.13
N ILE A 57 7.41 0.22 -16.40
CA ILE A 57 7.52 1.19 -17.50
C ILE A 57 6.26 2.05 -17.58
N ALA A 58 5.08 1.49 -17.33
CA ALA A 58 3.81 2.22 -17.30
C ALA A 58 3.78 3.37 -16.27
N GLU A 59 4.56 3.29 -15.20
CA GLU A 59 4.68 4.33 -14.17
C GLU A 59 5.81 5.35 -14.49
N ARG A 60 6.49 5.23 -15.64
CA ARG A 60 7.70 5.98 -16.02
C ARG A 60 7.51 6.72 -17.35
N PRO A 61 6.91 7.93 -17.36
CA PRO A 61 6.58 8.65 -18.58
C PRO A 61 7.80 8.99 -19.44
N GLU A 62 8.94 9.34 -18.84
CA GLU A 62 10.14 9.64 -19.61
C GLU A 62 10.76 8.39 -20.24
N MET A 63 10.62 7.22 -19.60
CA MET A 63 11.01 5.96 -20.22
C MET A 63 10.13 5.59 -21.41
N GLN A 64 8.81 5.82 -21.31
CA GLN A 64 7.88 5.62 -22.43
C GLN A 64 8.23 6.52 -23.61
N ARG A 65 8.54 7.81 -23.37
CA ARG A 65 9.00 8.72 -24.39
C ARG A 65 10.30 8.25 -25.04
N LEU A 66 11.26 7.82 -24.21
CA LEU A 66 12.52 7.28 -24.73
C LEU A 66 12.29 6.06 -25.64
N LEU A 67 11.47 5.09 -25.22
CA LEU A 67 11.18 3.91 -26.02
C LEU A 67 10.49 4.25 -27.34
N ASN A 68 9.53 5.17 -27.34
CA ASN A 68 8.89 5.65 -28.56
C ASN A 68 9.87 6.33 -29.50
N ASP A 69 10.80 7.15 -28.98
CA ASP A 69 11.82 7.83 -29.80
C ASP A 69 12.89 6.83 -30.33
N VAL A 70 13.19 5.78 -29.56
CA VAL A 70 14.06 4.67 -29.98
C VAL A 70 13.38 3.85 -31.09
N GLU A 71 12.11 3.49 -30.92
CA GLU A 71 11.32 2.76 -31.92
C GLU A 71 11.17 3.55 -33.22
N ALA A 72 11.07 4.88 -33.12
CA ALA A 72 11.07 5.78 -34.29
C ALA A 72 12.44 5.95 -34.96
N GLY A 73 13.51 5.26 -34.49
CA GLY A 73 14.85 5.33 -35.05
C GLY A 73 15.56 6.68 -34.87
N ARG A 74 15.13 7.47 -33.86
CA ARG A 74 15.70 8.79 -33.62
C ARG A 74 17.13 8.74 -33.07
N TRP A 75 17.47 7.68 -32.32
CA TRP A 75 18.72 7.58 -31.58
C TRP A 75 19.63 6.48 -32.10
N THR A 76 20.87 6.80 -32.40
CA THR A 76 21.92 5.81 -32.65
C THR A 76 22.32 5.08 -31.36
N GLY A 77 22.16 5.73 -30.22
CA GLY A 77 22.42 5.11 -28.94
C GLY A 77 21.95 5.95 -27.76
N VAL A 78 21.78 5.25 -26.63
CA VAL A 78 21.32 5.80 -25.35
C VAL A 78 22.42 5.62 -24.30
N LEU A 79 22.84 6.71 -23.66
CA LEU A 79 23.81 6.68 -22.56
C LEU A 79 23.11 6.52 -21.23
N VAL A 80 23.52 5.53 -20.44
CA VAL A 80 23.03 5.25 -19.10
C VAL A 80 24.18 4.92 -18.16
N MET A 81 24.05 5.18 -16.87
CA MET A 81 25.07 4.80 -15.88
C MET A 81 25.18 3.28 -15.74
N GLU A 82 24.05 2.59 -15.76
CA GLU A 82 23.91 1.14 -15.58
C GLU A 82 22.69 0.65 -16.38
N VAL A 83 22.75 -0.53 -16.94
CA VAL A 83 21.65 -1.14 -17.72
C VAL A 83 20.37 -1.30 -16.86
N GLU A 84 20.52 -1.49 -15.55
CA GLU A 84 19.42 -1.60 -14.62
C GLU A 84 18.60 -0.30 -14.49
N ARG A 85 19.12 0.83 -14.95
CA ARG A 85 18.37 2.10 -14.98
C ARG A 85 17.28 2.07 -16.06
N LEU A 86 17.48 1.32 -17.13
CA LEU A 86 16.49 1.13 -18.20
C LEU A 86 15.34 0.24 -17.72
N ALA A 87 15.61 -0.97 -17.22
CA ALA A 87 14.57 -1.92 -16.82
C ALA A 87 14.91 -2.65 -15.52
N ARG A 88 14.26 -2.28 -14.42
CA ARG A 88 14.39 -2.91 -13.09
C ARG A 88 13.18 -3.77 -12.70
N GLY A 89 12.12 -3.72 -13.48
CA GLY A 89 10.79 -4.22 -13.11
C GLY A 89 10.57 -5.73 -13.27
N ASN A 90 9.45 -6.04 -13.89
CA ASN A 90 9.07 -7.40 -14.23
C ASN A 90 9.78 -7.87 -15.50
N THR A 91 9.65 -9.15 -15.85
CA THR A 91 10.26 -9.74 -17.04
C THR A 91 9.68 -9.17 -18.33
N THR A 92 8.39 -8.80 -18.31
CA THR A 92 7.71 -8.18 -19.45
C THR A 92 8.34 -6.83 -19.80
N ASP A 93 8.54 -5.97 -18.78
CA ASP A 93 9.18 -4.66 -19.00
C ASP A 93 10.63 -4.81 -19.48
N GLN A 94 11.36 -5.84 -19.00
CA GLN A 94 12.72 -6.15 -19.45
C GLN A 94 12.73 -6.60 -20.90
N GLY A 95 11.80 -7.48 -21.28
CA GLY A 95 11.62 -7.91 -22.65
C GLY A 95 11.29 -6.74 -23.59
N VAL A 96 10.32 -5.88 -23.20
CA VAL A 96 9.98 -4.70 -24.01
C VAL A 96 11.19 -3.82 -24.26
N VAL A 97 12.02 -3.56 -23.23
CA VAL A 97 13.23 -2.75 -23.41
C VAL A 97 14.24 -3.46 -24.33
N ALA A 98 14.51 -4.75 -24.09
CA ALA A 98 15.46 -5.51 -24.90
C ALA A 98 15.03 -5.55 -26.37
N ASP A 99 13.77 -5.91 -26.64
CA ASP A 99 13.20 -5.98 -27.99
C ASP A 99 13.21 -4.60 -28.69
N THR A 100 12.81 -3.54 -27.99
CA THR A 100 12.79 -2.19 -28.57
C THR A 100 14.19 -1.76 -29.01
N PHE A 101 15.21 -1.94 -28.17
CA PHE A 101 16.57 -1.56 -28.52
C PHE A 101 17.16 -2.44 -29.60
N LYS A 102 16.87 -3.75 -29.59
CA LYS A 102 17.34 -4.72 -30.60
C LYS A 102 16.80 -4.42 -31.99
N TYR A 103 15.44 -4.30 -32.06
CA TYR A 103 14.80 -4.12 -33.37
C TYR A 103 14.88 -2.69 -33.92
N SER A 104 15.33 -1.72 -33.12
CA SER A 104 15.63 -0.36 -33.56
C SER A 104 17.09 -0.08 -33.78
N ASP A 105 17.95 -1.12 -33.72
CA ASP A 105 19.43 -1.03 -33.92
C ASP A 105 20.06 0.10 -33.06
N THR A 106 19.52 0.31 -31.85
CA THR A 106 19.94 1.38 -30.96
C THR A 106 20.89 0.86 -29.87
N LYS A 107 22.11 1.40 -29.82
CA LYS A 107 23.15 0.96 -28.88
C LYS A 107 22.91 1.49 -27.47
N ILE A 108 23.32 0.71 -26.45
CA ILE A 108 23.30 1.13 -25.06
C ILE A 108 24.73 1.38 -24.59
N VAL A 109 25.01 2.62 -24.23
CA VAL A 109 26.35 3.07 -23.83
C VAL A 109 26.42 3.25 -22.33
N THR A 110 27.25 2.47 -21.65
CA THR A 110 27.55 2.64 -20.23
C THR A 110 29.01 3.05 -20.02
N PRO A 111 29.40 3.53 -18.84
CA PRO A 111 30.81 3.79 -18.53
C PRO A 111 31.72 2.58 -18.74
N ASN A 112 31.21 1.37 -18.51
CA ASN A 112 31.99 0.14 -18.53
C ASN A 112 32.01 -0.53 -19.91
N LYS A 113 30.88 -0.49 -20.65
CA LYS A 113 30.72 -1.23 -21.92
C LYS A 113 29.71 -0.53 -22.81
N VAL A 114 29.87 -0.71 -24.13
CA VAL A 114 28.82 -0.43 -25.12
C VAL A 114 28.19 -1.78 -25.46
N TYR A 115 26.86 -1.81 -25.38
CA TYR A 115 26.07 -2.97 -25.79
C TYR A 115 25.45 -2.67 -27.14
N ASP A 116 25.62 -3.61 -28.06
CA ASP A 116 24.93 -3.63 -29.34
C ASP A 116 23.88 -4.75 -29.30
N PRO A 117 22.58 -4.43 -29.06
CA PRO A 117 21.58 -5.49 -28.93
C PRO A 117 21.31 -6.30 -30.20
N GLY A 118 21.85 -5.87 -31.33
CA GLY A 118 21.87 -6.64 -32.57
C GLY A 118 22.95 -7.73 -32.63
N ASP A 119 23.96 -7.65 -31.75
CA ASP A 119 24.98 -8.69 -31.58
C ASP A 119 24.55 -9.73 -30.55
N GLU A 120 24.56 -11.01 -30.87
CA GLU A 120 24.07 -12.11 -30.04
C GLU A 120 24.76 -12.16 -28.66
N PHE A 121 26.07 -11.94 -28.59
CA PHE A 121 26.80 -11.95 -27.31
C PHE A 121 26.46 -10.73 -26.43
N ASP A 122 26.29 -9.58 -27.05
CA ASP A 122 25.93 -8.35 -26.32
C ASP A 122 24.50 -8.38 -25.86
N GLU A 123 23.58 -8.98 -26.64
CA GLU A 123 22.20 -9.24 -26.26
C GLU A 123 22.13 -10.12 -25.01
N GLU A 124 22.77 -11.30 -25.04
CA GLU A 124 22.80 -12.20 -23.87
C GLU A 124 23.38 -11.52 -22.62
N TYR A 125 24.45 -10.75 -22.80
CA TYR A 125 25.09 -10.05 -21.69
C TYR A 125 24.21 -8.93 -21.11
N PHE A 126 23.48 -8.23 -21.97
CA PHE A 126 22.52 -7.22 -21.57
C PHE A 126 21.34 -7.84 -20.81
N GLU A 127 20.74 -8.90 -21.35
CA GLU A 127 19.66 -9.64 -20.69
C GLU A 127 20.11 -10.23 -19.36
N PHE A 128 21.30 -10.80 -19.30
CA PHE A 128 21.87 -11.32 -18.06
C PHE A 128 22.04 -10.21 -17.01
N GLY A 129 22.48 -9.02 -17.40
CA GLY A 129 22.57 -7.85 -16.53
C GLY A 129 21.21 -7.46 -15.93
N LEU A 130 20.18 -7.41 -16.77
CA LEU A 130 18.81 -7.14 -16.33
C LEU A 130 18.28 -8.23 -15.38
N PHE A 131 18.54 -9.50 -15.68
CA PHE A 131 18.15 -10.62 -14.82
C PHE A 131 18.85 -10.58 -13.45
N MET A 132 20.16 -10.32 -13.41
CA MET A 132 20.92 -10.23 -12.16
C MET A 132 20.43 -9.10 -11.28
N SER A 133 20.14 -7.94 -11.85
CA SER A 133 19.55 -6.80 -11.16
C SER A 133 18.21 -7.17 -10.49
N ARG A 134 17.34 -7.87 -11.18
CA ARG A 134 16.08 -8.36 -10.64
C ARG A 134 16.29 -9.35 -9.49
N ARG A 135 17.25 -10.26 -9.60
CA ARG A 135 17.61 -11.23 -8.56
C ARG A 135 18.11 -10.52 -7.30
N GLU A 136 18.97 -9.53 -7.47
CA GLU A 136 19.50 -8.72 -6.38
C GLU A 136 18.37 -7.97 -5.67
N TYR A 137 17.50 -7.28 -6.39
CA TYR A 137 16.32 -6.60 -5.83
C TYR A 137 15.43 -7.55 -5.01
N LYS A 138 15.12 -8.74 -5.53
CA LYS A 138 14.36 -9.76 -4.80
C LYS A 138 15.08 -10.22 -3.53
N THR A 139 16.41 -10.33 -3.58
CA THR A 139 17.23 -10.76 -2.44
C THR A 139 17.26 -9.69 -1.36
N ILE A 140 17.43 -8.42 -1.73
CA ILE A 140 17.37 -7.28 -0.81
C ILE A 140 16.00 -7.21 -0.14
N ASN A 141 14.91 -7.27 -0.91
CA ASN A 141 13.56 -7.27 -0.36
C ASN A 141 13.32 -8.45 0.60
N ARG A 142 13.80 -9.64 0.26
CA ARG A 142 13.69 -10.82 1.14
C ARG A 142 14.43 -10.61 2.46
N ARG A 143 15.64 -10.04 2.42
CA ARG A 143 16.43 -9.71 3.61
C ARG A 143 15.72 -8.65 4.47
N LEU A 144 15.18 -7.59 3.86
CA LEU A 144 14.41 -6.55 4.56
C LEU A 144 13.16 -7.13 5.24
N GLN A 145 12.40 -8.01 4.55
CA GLN A 145 11.23 -8.65 5.14
C GLN A 145 11.60 -9.60 6.28
N ARG A 146 12.70 -10.35 6.15
CA ARG A 146 13.23 -11.18 7.25
C ARG A 146 13.63 -10.33 8.45
N GLY A 147 14.35 -9.23 8.24
CA GLY A 147 14.75 -8.31 9.31
C GLY A 147 13.55 -7.71 10.03
N ARG A 148 12.51 -7.31 9.29
CA ARG A 148 11.27 -6.81 9.88
C ARG A 148 10.54 -7.87 10.71
N ARG A 149 10.47 -9.12 10.23
CA ARG A 149 9.87 -10.23 10.98
C ARG A 149 10.66 -10.54 12.25
N ALA A 150 11.99 -10.57 12.17
CA ALA A 150 12.85 -10.76 13.33
C ALA A 150 12.65 -9.64 14.37
N SER A 151 12.62 -8.38 13.94
CA SER A 151 12.34 -7.26 14.84
C SER A 151 10.97 -7.36 15.50
N LEU A 152 9.95 -7.85 14.76
CA LEU A 152 8.62 -8.07 15.34
C LEU A 152 8.61 -9.20 16.36
N SER A 153 9.29 -10.34 16.08
CA SER A 153 9.39 -11.47 17.03
C SER A 153 10.18 -11.09 18.30
N GLU A 154 11.06 -10.10 18.21
CA GLU A 154 11.75 -9.48 19.35
C GLU A 154 10.87 -8.46 20.10
N GLY A 155 9.62 -8.28 19.70
CA GLY A 155 8.68 -7.32 20.30
C GLY A 155 8.96 -5.86 19.96
N LYS A 156 9.79 -5.57 18.94
CA LYS A 156 10.13 -4.22 18.51
C LYS A 156 9.05 -3.63 17.60
N TYR A 157 8.78 -2.33 17.79
CA TYR A 157 7.81 -1.62 16.96
C TYR A 157 8.39 -1.25 15.59
N ILE A 158 7.76 -1.75 14.52
CA ILE A 158 8.31 -1.66 13.16
C ILE A 158 7.58 -0.67 12.24
N ALA A 159 6.45 -0.09 12.69
CA ALA A 159 5.73 0.88 11.88
C ALA A 159 6.40 2.27 11.92
N GLY A 160 6.29 3.03 10.83
CA GLY A 160 6.88 4.35 10.71
C GLY A 160 6.22 5.41 11.61
N LYS A 161 4.87 5.33 11.78
CA LYS A 161 4.08 6.24 12.61
C LYS A 161 3.61 5.52 13.87
N ALA A 162 3.68 6.20 15.02
CA ALA A 162 3.15 5.66 16.26
C ALA A 162 1.62 5.52 16.21
N THR A 163 1.10 4.53 16.94
CA THR A 163 -0.34 4.39 17.20
C THR A 163 -0.81 5.49 18.16
N TYR A 164 -1.98 6.07 17.96
CA TYR A 164 -2.57 7.07 18.87
C TYR A 164 -2.61 6.54 20.30
N GLY A 165 -2.25 7.36 21.26
CA GLY A 165 -2.03 6.94 22.66
C GLY A 165 -0.60 6.61 22.99
N TYR A 166 0.28 6.52 21.96
CA TYR A 166 1.70 6.23 22.14
C TYR A 166 2.58 7.18 21.33
N GLU A 167 3.81 7.35 21.81
CA GLU A 167 4.94 7.89 21.05
C GLU A 167 5.94 6.78 20.71
N ARG A 168 6.59 6.92 19.55
CA ARG A 168 7.66 6.01 19.13
C ARG A 168 9.01 6.53 19.61
N TYR A 169 9.75 5.72 20.34
CA TYR A 169 11.10 6.04 20.78
C TYR A 169 12.11 5.00 20.32
N LYS A 170 13.37 5.42 20.17
CA LYS A 170 14.49 4.55 19.81
C LYS A 170 14.96 3.80 21.05
N LEU A 171 15.18 2.49 20.91
CA LEU A 171 15.72 1.67 21.98
C LEU A 171 17.18 2.05 22.27
N SER A 172 17.54 2.13 23.56
CA SER A 172 18.91 2.41 24.00
C SER A 172 19.74 1.13 23.93
N GLY A 173 20.95 1.22 23.35
CA GLY A 173 21.90 0.09 23.28
C GLY A 173 21.61 -0.94 22.19
N GLU A 174 20.46 -0.86 21.49
CA GLU A 174 20.12 -1.78 20.39
C GLU A 174 19.42 -1.08 19.22
N LYS A 175 19.42 -1.75 18.05
CA LYS A 175 18.70 -1.26 16.87
C LYS A 175 17.21 -1.54 17.01
N GLY A 176 16.37 -0.53 16.76
CA GLY A 176 14.92 -0.68 16.75
C GLY A 176 14.20 0.40 17.53
N TYR A 177 12.87 0.25 17.57
CA TYR A 177 11.99 1.20 18.24
C TYR A 177 11.00 0.45 19.15
N SER A 178 10.52 1.15 20.16
CA SER A 178 9.38 0.72 20.97
C SER A 178 8.38 1.88 21.11
N LEU A 179 7.32 1.65 21.87
CA LEU A 179 6.28 2.63 22.13
C LEU A 179 6.25 2.98 23.62
N ARG A 180 6.05 4.28 23.91
CA ARG A 180 5.83 4.81 25.25
C ARG A 180 4.43 5.43 25.28
N ILE A 181 3.71 5.27 26.38
CA ILE A 181 2.37 5.81 26.57
C ILE A 181 2.44 7.35 26.66
N ILE A 182 1.52 8.01 25.94
CA ILE A 182 1.20 9.42 26.13
C ILE A 182 -0.04 9.47 27.04
N PRO A 183 0.07 9.89 28.31
CA PRO A 183 -1.00 9.74 29.30
C PRO A 183 -2.33 10.37 28.85
N GLU A 184 -2.31 11.57 28.29
CA GLU A 184 -3.47 12.30 27.84
C GLU A 184 -4.22 11.55 26.71
N GLN A 185 -3.47 11.03 25.72
CA GLN A 185 -4.06 10.27 24.62
C GLN A 185 -4.50 8.87 25.05
N ALA A 186 -3.79 8.25 25.99
CA ALA A 186 -4.15 6.95 26.53
C ALA A 186 -5.49 7.00 27.27
N GLU A 187 -5.77 8.09 27.99
CA GLU A 187 -7.05 8.29 28.64
C GLU A 187 -8.20 8.39 27.62
N ILE A 188 -7.96 9.08 26.51
CA ILE A 188 -8.94 9.15 25.42
C ILE A 188 -9.20 7.75 24.82
N VAL A 189 -8.14 6.92 24.67
CA VAL A 189 -8.29 5.54 24.19
C VAL A 189 -9.13 4.73 25.17
N ARG A 190 -8.87 4.81 26.48
CA ARG A 190 -9.67 4.13 27.52
C ARG A 190 -11.14 4.57 27.46
N GLN A 191 -11.37 5.85 27.30
CA GLN A 191 -12.73 6.43 27.21
C GLN A 191 -13.47 5.94 25.94
N ILE A 192 -12.78 5.83 24.78
CA ILE A 192 -13.37 5.28 23.55
C ILE A 192 -13.84 3.85 23.78
N TYR A 193 -13.04 3.02 24.45
CA TYR A 193 -13.40 1.64 24.75
C TYR A 193 -14.50 1.54 25.78
N ASP A 194 -14.47 2.37 26.83
CA ASP A 194 -15.52 2.43 27.85
C ASP A 194 -16.87 2.79 27.23
N TRP A 195 -16.94 3.87 26.47
CA TRP A 195 -18.16 4.25 25.76
C TRP A 195 -18.66 3.19 24.79
N TYR A 196 -17.73 2.48 24.12
CA TYR A 196 -18.11 1.46 23.17
C TYR A 196 -18.68 0.21 23.84
N VAL A 197 -18.09 -0.22 24.96
CA VAL A 197 -18.40 -1.49 25.65
C VAL A 197 -19.44 -1.29 26.75
N ASN A 198 -19.22 -0.36 27.66
CA ASN A 198 -20.07 -0.12 28.81
C ASN A 198 -21.16 0.91 28.48
N GLY A 199 -20.85 1.88 27.64
CA GLY A 199 -21.80 2.89 27.21
C GLY A 199 -21.69 4.24 27.95
N GLU A 200 -22.54 5.18 27.56
CA GLU A 200 -22.72 6.46 28.22
C GLU A 200 -23.92 6.39 29.13
N LEU A 201 -23.81 6.94 30.33
CA LEU A 201 -24.93 7.07 31.28
C LEU A 201 -25.92 8.13 30.74
N LEU A 202 -27.13 7.68 30.46
CA LEU A 202 -28.20 8.56 30.04
C LEU A 202 -28.90 9.25 31.25
N PRO A 203 -29.65 10.33 31.02
CA PRO A 203 -30.38 11.03 32.11
C PRO A 203 -31.37 10.14 32.86
N ASP A 204 -31.84 9.06 32.25
CA ASP A 204 -32.72 8.05 32.84
C ASP A 204 -32.00 7.01 33.73
N GLY A 205 -30.69 7.16 33.90
CA GLY A 205 -29.84 6.23 34.64
C GLY A 205 -29.45 4.96 33.92
N THR A 206 -29.83 4.79 32.63
CA THR A 206 -29.45 3.62 31.84
C THR A 206 -28.09 3.81 31.13
N LEU A 207 -27.30 2.73 31.03
CA LEU A 207 -26.06 2.71 30.25
C LEU A 207 -26.35 2.27 28.83
N ARG A 208 -26.01 3.12 27.84
CA ARG A 208 -26.19 2.81 26.44
C ARG A 208 -24.84 2.75 25.69
N PRO A 209 -24.42 1.58 25.21
CA PRO A 209 -23.22 1.44 24.40
C PRO A 209 -23.26 2.26 23.11
N LEU A 210 -22.23 3.06 22.87
CA LEU A 210 -22.16 3.97 21.73
C LEU A 210 -21.57 3.29 20.48
N GLY A 211 -22.01 3.73 19.31
CA GLY A 211 -21.38 3.36 18.04
C GLY A 211 -20.17 4.25 17.69
N SER A 212 -19.29 3.80 16.82
CA SER A 212 -18.10 4.55 16.40
C SER A 212 -18.40 5.95 15.86
N TYR A 213 -19.53 6.13 15.19
CA TYR A 213 -19.99 7.44 14.71
C TYR A 213 -20.36 8.39 15.84
N THR A 214 -21.08 7.90 16.84
CA THR A 214 -21.49 8.70 18.01
C THR A 214 -20.28 9.06 18.87
N ILE A 215 -19.36 8.10 19.06
CA ILE A 215 -18.10 8.34 19.77
C ILE A 215 -17.29 9.44 19.07
N ALA A 216 -17.13 9.38 17.76
CA ALA A 216 -16.43 10.40 16.99
C ALA A 216 -17.06 11.79 17.20
N LYS A 217 -18.39 11.91 17.13
CA LYS A 217 -19.09 13.18 17.43
C LYS A 217 -18.90 13.66 18.86
N ARG A 218 -18.84 12.76 19.86
CA ARG A 218 -18.58 13.13 21.26
C ARG A 218 -17.19 13.67 21.47
N LEU A 219 -16.17 13.08 20.80
CA LEU A 219 -14.80 13.58 20.83
C LEU A 219 -14.69 14.97 20.20
N ASP A 220 -15.34 15.17 19.03
CA ASP A 220 -15.41 16.47 18.37
C ASP A 220 -16.10 17.54 19.24
N ALA A 221 -17.21 17.20 19.88
CA ALA A 221 -17.94 18.11 20.75
C ALA A 221 -17.14 18.51 22.00
N ARG A 222 -16.20 17.68 22.45
CA ARG A 222 -15.27 17.98 23.55
C ARG A 222 -14.01 18.72 23.08
N GLY A 223 -13.89 19.05 21.80
CA GLY A 223 -12.73 19.73 21.23
C GLY A 223 -11.45 18.90 21.20
N ILE A 224 -11.55 17.58 21.35
CA ILE A 224 -10.40 16.68 21.36
C ILE A 224 -9.92 16.48 19.91
N PRO A 225 -8.66 16.83 19.56
CA PRO A 225 -8.18 16.68 18.19
C PRO A 225 -8.00 15.21 17.80
N SER A 226 -8.32 14.88 16.54
CA SER A 226 -8.06 13.55 16.01
C SER A 226 -6.54 13.29 15.82
N PRO A 227 -6.09 12.05 15.57
CA PRO A 227 -4.68 11.75 15.30
C PRO A 227 -4.08 12.50 14.10
N THR A 228 -4.92 13.12 13.28
CA THR A 228 -4.52 13.94 12.11
C THR A 228 -4.74 15.44 12.33
N GLY A 229 -5.16 15.86 13.52
CA GLY A 229 -5.35 17.26 13.91
C GLY A 229 -6.70 17.88 13.55
N GLY A 230 -7.60 17.13 12.86
CA GLY A 230 -8.94 17.61 12.49
C GLY A 230 -10.05 16.90 13.27
N LYS A 231 -11.26 16.89 12.69
CA LYS A 231 -12.39 16.12 13.22
C LYS A 231 -12.13 14.62 13.23
N TRP A 232 -12.79 13.91 14.12
CA TRP A 232 -12.69 12.46 14.25
C TRP A 232 -13.50 11.73 13.16
N PRO A 233 -12.84 11.03 12.21
CA PRO A 233 -13.57 10.13 11.32
C PRO A 233 -14.02 8.88 12.10
N PRO A 234 -15.24 8.36 11.86
CA PRO A 234 -15.71 7.12 12.50
C PRO A 234 -14.82 5.89 12.18
N CYS A 235 -14.14 5.89 11.03
CA CYS A 235 -13.18 4.85 10.68
C CYS A 235 -11.95 4.86 11.60
N THR A 236 -11.47 6.03 12.03
CA THR A 236 -10.36 6.14 12.98
C THR A 236 -10.73 5.56 14.34
N VAL A 237 -11.96 5.82 14.84
CA VAL A 237 -12.45 5.18 16.06
C VAL A 237 -12.50 3.66 15.89
N LYS A 238 -12.99 3.16 14.75
CA LYS A 238 -13.00 1.73 14.45
C LYS A 238 -11.60 1.13 14.36
N ASP A 239 -10.66 1.86 13.78
CA ASP A 239 -9.24 1.42 13.71
C ASP A 239 -8.64 1.34 15.13
N ILE A 240 -8.95 2.27 16.03
CA ILE A 240 -8.58 2.21 17.44
C ILE A 240 -9.19 0.96 18.10
N LEU A 241 -10.50 0.74 17.98
CA LEU A 241 -11.20 -0.40 18.58
C LEU A 241 -10.70 -1.77 18.07
N THR A 242 -10.06 -1.84 16.91
CA THR A 242 -9.57 -3.10 16.32
C THR A 242 -8.05 -3.28 16.43
N ASN A 243 -7.34 -2.34 17.03
CA ASN A 243 -5.89 -2.38 17.07
C ASN A 243 -5.35 -3.14 18.30
N PRO A 244 -4.68 -4.30 18.13
CA PRO A 244 -4.16 -5.09 19.25
C PRO A 244 -2.95 -4.44 19.95
N THR A 245 -2.40 -3.36 19.41
CA THR A 245 -1.30 -2.62 20.06
C THR A 245 -1.72 -2.12 21.45
N TYR A 246 -3.00 -1.83 21.68
CA TYR A 246 -3.48 -1.37 22.98
C TYR A 246 -3.45 -2.41 24.10
N ILE A 247 -3.34 -3.70 23.75
CA ILE A 247 -3.15 -4.81 24.68
C ILE A 247 -1.72 -5.39 24.64
N GLY A 248 -0.74 -4.59 24.21
CA GLY A 248 0.65 -5.02 24.16
C GLY A 248 1.00 -5.95 23.00
N LYS A 249 0.11 -6.19 22.04
CA LYS A 249 0.37 -7.07 20.88
C LYS A 249 0.72 -6.26 19.64
N LEU A 250 1.62 -6.77 18.84
CA LEU A 250 2.01 -6.21 17.54
C LEU A 250 1.53 -7.10 16.41
N ARG A 251 1.01 -6.49 15.34
CA ARG A 251 0.55 -7.22 14.14
C ARG A 251 1.41 -6.89 12.94
N TRP A 252 1.71 -7.92 12.14
CA TRP A 252 2.44 -7.78 10.88
C TRP A 252 1.53 -8.06 9.69
N SER A 253 1.69 -7.25 8.63
CA SER A 253 1.04 -7.49 7.33
C SER A 253 -0.50 -7.58 7.37
N TYR A 254 -1.14 -6.84 8.26
CA TYR A 254 -2.61 -6.78 8.36
C TYR A 254 -3.30 -6.40 7.05
N ARG A 255 -2.67 -5.55 6.23
CA ARG A 255 -3.12 -5.20 4.88
C ARG A 255 -1.95 -5.35 3.91
N PRO A 256 -1.63 -6.59 3.50
CA PRO A 256 -0.56 -6.82 2.53
C PRO A 256 -0.92 -6.20 1.18
N THR A 257 0.08 -5.70 0.47
CA THR A 257 -0.11 -5.31 -0.93
C THR A 257 -0.08 -6.55 -1.79
N VAL A 258 -1.20 -6.88 -2.41
CA VAL A 258 -1.35 -8.02 -3.32
C VAL A 258 -1.53 -7.48 -4.74
N LYS A 259 -0.75 -8.03 -5.68
CA LYS A 259 -0.89 -7.74 -7.11
C LYS A 259 -1.76 -8.83 -7.74
N ARG A 260 -2.79 -8.43 -8.49
CA ARG A 260 -3.69 -9.35 -9.22
C ARG A 260 -3.87 -8.84 -10.64
N MET A 261 -4.00 -9.77 -11.59
CA MET A 261 -4.42 -9.43 -12.94
C MET A 261 -5.95 -9.30 -12.95
N VAL A 262 -6.45 -8.18 -13.43
CA VAL A 262 -7.89 -7.90 -13.62
C VAL A 262 -8.03 -7.30 -15.01
N ASP A 263 -8.77 -7.95 -15.91
CA ASP A 263 -9.00 -7.52 -17.29
C ASP A 263 -7.71 -7.18 -18.07
N GLY A 264 -6.64 -7.96 -17.83
CA GLY A 264 -5.33 -7.77 -18.48
C GLY A 264 -4.43 -6.72 -17.80
N GLU A 265 -4.93 -5.99 -16.80
CA GLU A 265 -4.17 -4.98 -16.05
C GLU A 265 -3.69 -5.49 -14.69
N LEU A 266 -2.51 -5.03 -14.26
CA LEU A 266 -1.94 -5.36 -12.96
C LEU A 266 -2.46 -4.41 -11.87
N VAL A 267 -3.49 -4.85 -11.15
CA VAL A 267 -4.10 -4.07 -10.06
C VAL A 267 -3.43 -4.37 -8.72
N LYS A 268 -3.02 -3.32 -8.01
CA LYS A 268 -2.49 -3.42 -6.64
C LYS A 268 -3.65 -3.24 -5.64
N THR A 269 -3.95 -4.25 -4.85
CA THR A 269 -4.97 -4.23 -3.80
C THR A 269 -4.35 -4.40 -2.41
N ARG A 270 -5.06 -3.97 -1.37
CA ARG A 270 -4.63 -4.13 0.03
C ARG A 270 -5.74 -4.80 0.86
N PRO A 271 -6.01 -6.09 0.62
CA PRO A 271 -7.02 -6.82 1.38
C PRO A 271 -6.63 -6.91 2.86
N VAL A 272 -7.64 -7.07 3.71
CA VAL A 272 -7.42 -7.38 5.12
C VAL A 272 -7.07 -8.86 5.23
N ASP A 273 -5.89 -9.15 5.80
CA ASP A 273 -5.51 -10.50 6.17
C ASP A 273 -6.09 -10.80 7.56
N ARG A 274 -6.95 -11.82 7.65
CA ARG A 274 -7.56 -12.25 8.91
C ARG A 274 -6.70 -13.25 9.70
N ALA A 275 -5.73 -13.88 9.04
CA ALA A 275 -4.76 -14.81 9.64
C ALA A 275 -3.47 -14.09 10.07
N VAL A 276 -3.59 -12.88 10.60
CA VAL A 276 -2.44 -12.05 11.00
C VAL A 276 -1.72 -12.68 12.18
N HIS A 277 -0.40 -12.84 12.05
CA HIS A 277 0.46 -13.19 13.17
C HIS A 277 0.56 -12.03 14.16
N LEU A 278 0.18 -12.30 15.40
CA LEU A 278 0.39 -11.41 16.54
C LEU A 278 1.66 -11.80 17.26
N SER A 279 2.45 -10.82 17.67
CA SER A 279 3.63 -10.99 18.51
C SER A 279 3.49 -10.11 19.74
N ASP A 280 4.06 -10.54 20.86
CA ASP A 280 4.12 -9.70 22.05
C ASP A 280 5.02 -8.49 21.79
N GLY A 281 4.53 -7.29 22.11
CA GLY A 281 5.29 -6.06 22.05
C GLY A 281 6.04 -5.81 23.35
N ARG A 282 7.15 -5.07 23.30
CA ARG A 282 7.89 -4.63 24.50
C ARG A 282 7.27 -3.39 25.15
N HIS A 283 6.20 -2.87 24.60
CA HIS A 283 5.53 -1.67 25.11
C HIS A 283 4.47 -2.04 26.14
N GLU A 284 4.22 -1.10 27.05
CA GLU A 284 3.18 -1.22 28.06
C GLU A 284 1.78 -1.12 27.41
N PRO A 285 0.83 -2.02 27.76
CA PRO A 285 -0.54 -1.95 27.26
C PRO A 285 -1.31 -0.78 27.91
N ILE A 286 -2.16 -0.12 27.12
CA ILE A 286 -3.10 0.91 27.62
C ILE A 286 -4.36 0.27 28.20
N LEU A 287 -4.74 -0.89 27.69
CA LEU A 287 -6.00 -1.58 27.98
C LEU A 287 -5.78 -2.98 28.54
N ASP A 288 -6.72 -3.42 29.35
CA ASP A 288 -6.85 -4.82 29.72
C ASP A 288 -7.34 -5.68 28.55
N GLU A 289 -6.86 -6.91 28.44
CA GLU A 289 -7.25 -7.86 27.39
C GLU A 289 -8.77 -8.18 27.44
N VAL A 290 -9.37 -8.23 28.64
CA VAL A 290 -10.79 -8.53 28.80
C VAL A 290 -11.66 -7.46 28.14
N LEU A 291 -11.36 -6.19 28.38
CA LEU A 291 -12.10 -5.07 27.79
C LEU A 291 -11.93 -5.07 26.26
N TRP A 292 -10.73 -5.31 25.78
CA TRP A 292 -10.47 -5.41 24.34
C TRP A 292 -11.26 -6.54 23.68
N HIS A 293 -11.25 -7.75 24.26
CA HIS A 293 -12.01 -8.88 23.73
C HIS A 293 -13.51 -8.64 23.72
N ARG A 294 -14.06 -8.01 24.76
CA ARG A 294 -15.48 -7.59 24.79
C ARG A 294 -15.80 -6.65 23.63
N ALA A 295 -14.92 -5.67 23.35
CA ALA A 295 -15.08 -4.79 22.20
C ALA A 295 -15.06 -5.54 20.85
N GLN A 296 -14.16 -6.54 20.69
CA GLN A 296 -14.13 -7.38 19.46
C GLN A 296 -15.41 -8.19 19.27
N LEU A 297 -15.95 -8.79 20.33
CA LEU A 297 -17.22 -9.52 20.28
C LEU A 297 -18.38 -8.58 19.86
N MET A 298 -18.43 -7.37 20.44
CA MET A 298 -19.44 -6.39 20.08
C MET A 298 -19.30 -5.91 18.63
N LEU A 299 -18.05 -5.72 18.14
CA LEU A 299 -17.78 -5.37 16.73
C LEU A 299 -18.28 -6.46 15.79
N LYS A 300 -18.05 -7.72 16.13
CA LYS A 300 -18.51 -8.88 15.35
C LYS A 300 -20.04 -8.96 15.33
N ASN A 301 -20.69 -8.76 16.48
CA ASN A 301 -22.15 -8.85 16.61
C ASN A 301 -22.89 -7.64 16.01
N ARG A 302 -22.25 -6.46 15.99
CA ARG A 302 -22.82 -5.23 15.39
C ARG A 302 -22.64 -5.14 13.87
N SER A 303 -22.01 -6.11 13.22
CA SER A 303 -21.84 -6.12 11.75
C SER A 303 -23.16 -6.52 11.04
N HIS A 304 -24.27 -5.87 11.41
CA HIS A 304 -25.55 -6.07 10.76
C HIS A 304 -25.71 -5.17 9.52
N ALA A 305 -26.66 -5.51 8.67
CA ALA A 305 -26.98 -4.78 7.44
C ALA A 305 -27.12 -3.27 7.72
N PRO A 306 -26.69 -2.39 6.81
CA PRO A 306 -26.81 -0.95 7.00
C PRO A 306 -28.26 -0.55 7.22
N VAL A 307 -28.52 0.16 8.30
CA VAL A 307 -29.84 0.75 8.58
C VAL A 307 -30.16 1.75 7.47
N PRO A 308 -31.33 1.70 6.85
CA PRO A 308 -31.73 2.63 5.81
C PRO A 308 -31.60 4.09 6.31
N LYS A 309 -31.01 4.96 5.51
CA LYS A 309 -30.83 6.40 5.84
C LYS A 309 -32.15 7.20 5.81
N SER A 310 -33.26 6.60 5.41
CA SER A 310 -34.59 7.24 5.33
C SER A 310 -35.49 6.74 6.44
N THR A 311 -36.32 7.66 7.00
CA THR A 311 -37.38 7.34 7.95
C THR A 311 -38.48 6.46 7.38
N ASN A 312 -38.60 6.37 6.04
CA ASN A 312 -39.52 5.46 5.39
C ASN A 312 -38.90 4.05 5.30
N ILE A 313 -39.49 3.12 5.98
CA ILE A 313 -39.14 1.70 5.94
C ILE A 313 -39.45 1.18 4.54
N ARG A 314 -38.43 1.16 3.67
CA ARG A 314 -38.57 0.64 2.29
C ARG A 314 -38.63 -0.89 2.23
N ASN A 315 -38.11 -1.57 3.21
CA ASN A 315 -38.15 -3.02 3.35
C ASN A 315 -38.27 -3.39 4.83
N PRO A 316 -39.48 -3.65 5.33
CA PRO A 316 -39.69 -4.01 6.74
C PRO A 316 -39.02 -5.34 7.12
N LEU A 317 -38.71 -6.19 6.12
CA LEU A 317 -38.07 -7.50 6.31
C LEU A 317 -36.55 -7.46 6.14
N ALA A 318 -35.94 -6.26 6.02
CA ALA A 318 -34.49 -6.14 5.85
C ALA A 318 -33.72 -6.72 7.04
N GLY A 319 -32.87 -7.70 6.77
CA GLY A 319 -32.08 -8.40 7.79
C GLY A 319 -32.81 -9.54 8.52
N LEU A 320 -34.12 -9.68 8.36
CA LEU A 320 -34.90 -10.76 8.94
C LEU A 320 -34.96 -12.00 8.05
N LEU A 321 -34.96 -11.80 6.74
CA LEU A 321 -35.02 -12.91 5.79
C LEU A 321 -33.61 -13.38 5.43
N ILE A 322 -33.36 -14.65 5.64
CA ILE A 322 -32.08 -15.32 5.37
C ILE A 322 -32.34 -16.39 4.30
N CYS A 323 -31.45 -16.46 3.30
CA CYS A 323 -31.49 -17.49 2.29
C CYS A 323 -31.24 -18.87 2.91
N SER A 324 -32.20 -19.79 2.79
CA SER A 324 -32.09 -21.15 3.33
C SER A 324 -30.95 -21.98 2.72
N LYS A 325 -30.49 -21.62 1.50
CA LYS A 325 -29.40 -22.34 0.82
C LYS A 325 -28.01 -21.84 1.16
N CYS A 326 -27.79 -20.52 1.30
CA CYS A 326 -26.44 -19.95 1.49
C CYS A 326 -26.30 -19.09 2.74
N GLY A 327 -27.33 -18.93 3.57
CA GLY A 327 -27.29 -18.19 4.83
C GLY A 327 -27.13 -16.67 4.68
N ARG A 328 -27.13 -16.11 3.48
CA ARG A 328 -27.04 -14.65 3.26
C ARG A 328 -28.40 -13.97 3.45
N SER A 329 -28.38 -12.74 3.96
CA SER A 329 -29.58 -11.89 4.02
C SER A 329 -30.14 -11.64 2.64
N MET A 330 -31.45 -11.73 2.49
CA MET A 330 -32.16 -11.54 1.22
C MET A 330 -32.44 -10.05 0.99
N GLU A 331 -32.48 -9.66 -0.30
CA GLU A 331 -32.70 -8.29 -0.74
C GLU A 331 -34.05 -8.12 -1.45
N ARG A 332 -34.73 -6.99 -1.18
CA ARG A 332 -35.93 -6.61 -1.92
C ARG A 332 -35.55 -6.07 -3.29
N ARG A 333 -36.10 -6.65 -4.34
CA ARG A 333 -35.98 -6.18 -5.73
C ARG A 333 -37.27 -5.55 -6.18
N LYS A 334 -37.20 -4.29 -6.61
CA LYS A 334 -38.32 -3.57 -7.20
C LYS A 334 -38.35 -3.78 -8.71
N PHE A 335 -39.52 -4.08 -9.22
CA PHE A 335 -39.78 -4.14 -10.68
C PHE A 335 -40.62 -2.92 -11.09
N LYS A 336 -40.28 -2.33 -12.25
CA LYS A 336 -41.00 -1.16 -12.79
C LYS A 336 -42.49 -1.44 -13.06
N HIS A 337 -42.84 -2.68 -13.43
CA HIS A 337 -44.18 -3.13 -13.78
C HIS A 337 -44.39 -4.54 -13.19
N GLY A 338 -44.55 -4.63 -11.89
CA GLY A 338 -44.77 -5.92 -11.24
C GLY A 338 -44.70 -5.86 -9.73
N ARG A 339 -44.97 -6.97 -9.07
CA ARG A 339 -44.89 -7.10 -7.62
C ARG A 339 -43.41 -7.14 -7.16
N ASP A 340 -43.12 -6.50 -6.07
CA ASP A 340 -41.80 -6.55 -5.46
C ASP A 340 -41.47 -7.99 -5.05
N THR A 341 -40.21 -8.39 -5.25
CA THR A 341 -39.74 -9.73 -4.90
C THR A 341 -38.59 -9.65 -3.89
N VAL A 342 -38.41 -10.71 -3.12
CA VAL A 342 -37.22 -10.91 -2.27
C VAL A 342 -36.35 -11.97 -2.91
N ALA A 343 -35.08 -11.66 -3.12
CA ALA A 343 -34.12 -12.53 -3.78
C ALA A 343 -32.79 -12.61 -3.02
N CYS A 344 -32.12 -13.73 -3.17
CA CYS A 344 -30.74 -13.87 -2.66
C CYS A 344 -29.77 -13.04 -3.52
N PRO A 345 -28.91 -12.18 -2.93
CA PRO A 345 -27.94 -11.41 -3.69
C PRO A 345 -26.76 -12.22 -4.21
N ASN A 346 -26.62 -13.45 -3.76
CA ASN A 346 -25.56 -14.35 -4.21
C ASN A 346 -25.88 -14.92 -5.59
N LYS A 347 -25.16 -14.50 -6.60
CA LYS A 347 -25.33 -14.93 -7.99
C LYS A 347 -25.09 -16.43 -8.19
N ASP A 348 -24.25 -17.02 -7.36
CA ASP A 348 -23.89 -18.45 -7.41
C ASP A 348 -24.89 -19.31 -6.62
N CYS A 349 -25.87 -18.69 -5.97
CA CYS A 349 -26.89 -19.38 -5.19
C CYS A 349 -28.15 -19.63 -6.06
N ASN A 350 -28.41 -20.88 -6.36
CA ASN A 350 -29.62 -21.30 -7.11
C ASN A 350 -30.91 -21.23 -6.25
N CYS A 351 -31.08 -20.10 -5.54
CA CYS A 351 -32.26 -19.81 -4.73
C CYS A 351 -33.31 -19.10 -5.58
N LYS A 352 -34.58 -19.57 -5.55
CA LYS A 352 -35.70 -18.90 -6.22
C LYS A 352 -36.06 -17.62 -5.45
N SER A 353 -36.40 -16.55 -6.17
CA SER A 353 -37.00 -15.36 -5.58
C SER A 353 -38.45 -15.63 -5.18
N SER A 354 -38.86 -15.04 -4.06
CA SER A 354 -40.27 -15.08 -3.62
C SER A 354 -40.95 -13.73 -3.83
N VAL A 355 -42.20 -13.74 -4.24
CA VAL A 355 -43.01 -12.51 -4.36
C VAL A 355 -43.42 -12.07 -2.98
N LEU A 356 -43.36 -10.76 -2.70
CA LEU A 356 -43.94 -10.14 -1.51
C LEU A 356 -45.38 -9.81 -1.84
N GLU A 357 -46.32 -10.46 -1.19
CA GLU A 357 -47.71 -10.12 -1.23
C GLU A 357 -48.06 -8.99 -0.28
#